data_acecd8102d1023dd2ecb028102f927f7
#
_entry.id   acecd8102d1023dd2ecb028102f927f7
#
_cell.length_a   1.000
_cell.length_b   1.000
_cell.length_c   1.000
_cell.angle_alpha   90.00
_cell.angle_beta   90.00
_cell.angle_gamma   90.00
#
_symmetry.space_group_name_H-M   'P 1'
#
loop_
_entity.id
_entity.type
_entity.pdbx_description
1 polymer ?
#
loop_
_entity_poly.entity_id
_entity_poly.type
_entity_poly.pdbx_seq_one_letter_code
_entity_poly.pdbx_strand_id
1 'polypeptide(L)'
;MTALDRKINQLAARHGWSIEKQARAAVDCYIIDAATYEDAGKITAVLNRCKGLHLETLSPLHYESWAVKVYDAGQWDAWRERERQKSALVDVFYNALRTNGGDQNAAKAVQRETAVQWNAVEAFNLIYA
;
A
#
# COMPACT_ATOMS: atom_id res chain seq x y z
N MET A 1 -5.35 16.47 11.08
CA MET A 1 -6.29 15.36 10.72
C MET A 1 -6.45 15.33 9.21
N THR A 2 -6.21 14.18 8.59
CA THR A 2 -6.33 14.01 7.14
C THR A 2 -7.80 13.90 6.69
N ALA A 3 -8.03 13.98 5.37
CA ALA A 3 -9.37 13.75 4.82
C ALA A 3 -9.88 12.34 5.12
N LEU A 4 -8.98 11.34 5.07
CA LEU A 4 -9.32 9.96 5.44
C LEU A 4 -9.76 9.87 6.91
N ASP A 5 -9.00 10.49 7.83
CA ASP A 5 -9.33 10.49 9.26
C ASP A 5 -10.73 11.06 9.49
N ARG A 6 -11.02 12.21 8.89
CA ARG A 6 -12.34 12.85 9.06
C ARG A 6 -13.47 11.98 8.54
N LYS A 7 -13.30 11.41 7.35
CA LYS A 7 -14.32 10.58 6.71
C LYS A 7 -14.61 9.33 7.52
N ILE A 8 -13.58 8.59 7.92
CA ILE A 8 -13.75 7.34 8.65
C ILE A 8 -14.32 7.57 10.05
N ASN A 9 -13.83 8.58 10.77
CA ASN A 9 -14.38 8.91 12.09
C ASN A 9 -15.85 9.33 12.00
N GLN A 10 -16.23 10.10 10.98
CA GLN A 10 -17.62 10.52 10.75
C GLN A 10 -18.53 9.32 10.47
N LEU A 11 -18.11 8.42 9.60
CA LEU A 11 -18.88 7.22 9.27
C LEU A 11 -18.97 6.26 10.45
N ALA A 12 -17.88 6.08 11.19
CA ALA A 12 -17.86 5.24 12.38
C ALA A 12 -18.84 5.75 13.44
N ALA A 13 -18.90 7.06 13.66
CA ALA A 13 -19.84 7.67 14.60
C ALA A 13 -21.29 7.47 14.14
N ARG A 14 -21.55 7.63 12.82
CA ARG A 14 -22.90 7.47 12.26
C ARG A 14 -23.41 6.04 12.33
N HIS A 15 -22.54 5.07 12.04
CA HIS A 15 -22.91 3.66 11.91
C HIS A 15 -22.56 2.79 13.13
N GLY A 16 -21.90 3.37 14.14
CA GLY A 16 -21.52 2.63 15.34
C GLY A 16 -20.37 1.65 15.09
N TRP A 17 -19.47 1.94 14.16
CA TRP A 17 -18.35 1.07 13.85
C TRP A 17 -17.24 1.18 14.91
N SER A 18 -16.62 0.03 15.22
CA SER A 18 -15.36 -0.01 15.96
C SER A 18 -14.21 0.09 14.98
N ILE A 19 -13.39 1.12 15.12
CA ILE A 19 -12.28 1.39 14.19
C ILE A 19 -10.96 1.47 14.92
N GLU A 20 -9.89 1.10 14.21
CA GLU A 20 -8.52 1.24 14.67
C GLU A 20 -7.68 1.81 13.55
N LYS A 21 -6.96 2.91 13.82
CA LYS A 21 -6.03 3.47 12.85
C LYS A 21 -4.69 2.73 12.93
N GLN A 22 -4.20 2.28 11.78
CA GLN A 22 -2.85 1.75 11.63
C GLN A 22 -2.03 2.71 10.79
N ALA A 23 -1.10 3.43 11.42
CA ALA A 23 -0.18 4.31 10.72
C ALA A 23 1.03 3.49 10.26
N ARG A 24 1.22 3.39 8.95
CA ARG A 24 2.41 2.79 8.34
C ARG A 24 3.25 3.89 7.72
N ALA A 25 4.55 3.65 7.60
CA ALA A 25 5.48 4.64 7.07
C ALA A 25 5.09 5.13 5.66
N ALA A 26 4.48 4.28 4.85
CA ALA A 26 4.13 4.58 3.46
C ALA A 26 2.65 4.86 3.24
N VAL A 27 1.75 4.15 3.94
CA VAL A 27 0.30 4.24 3.72
C VAL A 27 -0.43 4.13 5.05
N ASP A 28 -1.20 5.15 5.40
CA ASP A 28 -2.09 5.11 6.55
C ASP A 28 -3.35 4.33 6.19
N CYS A 29 -3.86 3.57 7.15
CA CYS A 29 -5.10 2.83 6.96
C CYS A 29 -5.91 2.72 8.25
N TYR A 30 -7.18 2.39 8.08
CA TYR A 30 -8.08 2.04 9.17
C TYR A 30 -8.53 0.60 9.04
N ILE A 31 -8.69 -0.07 10.16
CA ILE A 31 -9.34 -1.37 10.23
C ILE A 31 -10.69 -1.17 10.93
N ILE A 32 -11.75 -1.60 10.26
CA ILE A 32 -13.13 -1.53 10.77
C ILE A 32 -13.56 -2.94 11.11
N ASP A 33 -13.84 -3.19 12.38
CA ASP A 33 -14.24 -4.51 12.83
C ASP A 33 -15.62 -4.90 12.30
N ALA A 34 -15.76 -6.16 11.93
CA ALA A 34 -17.03 -6.75 11.52
C ALA A 34 -17.24 -8.05 12.29
N ALA A 35 -18.46 -8.30 12.76
CA ALA A 35 -18.78 -9.53 13.48
C ALA A 35 -18.86 -10.72 12.53
N THR A 36 -19.31 -10.49 11.30
CA THR A 36 -19.56 -11.54 10.30
C THR A 36 -19.15 -11.07 8.90
N TYR A 37 -19.14 -12.01 7.95
CA TYR A 37 -18.97 -11.70 6.53
C TYR A 37 -20.05 -10.73 6.03
N GLU A 38 -21.29 -10.92 6.47
CA GLU A 38 -22.39 -10.02 6.10
C GLU A 38 -22.14 -8.59 6.58
N ASP A 39 -21.69 -8.43 7.82
CA ASP A 39 -21.36 -7.11 8.37
C ASP A 39 -20.24 -6.45 7.60
N ALA A 40 -19.19 -7.21 7.24
CA ALA A 40 -18.12 -6.71 6.39
C ALA A 40 -18.65 -6.22 5.04
N GLY A 41 -19.60 -6.96 4.45
CA GLY A 41 -20.27 -6.57 3.22
C GLY A 41 -21.07 -5.27 3.34
N LYS A 42 -21.76 -5.06 4.46
CA LYS A 42 -22.50 -3.83 4.72
C LYS A 42 -21.57 -2.62 4.87
N ILE A 43 -20.47 -2.80 5.60
CA ILE A 43 -19.44 -1.76 5.74
C ILE A 43 -18.87 -1.40 4.38
N THR A 44 -18.49 -2.39 3.59
CA THR A 44 -17.97 -2.21 2.24
C THR A 44 -18.96 -1.46 1.34
N ALA A 45 -20.23 -1.79 1.41
CA ALA A 45 -21.28 -1.12 0.63
C ALA A 45 -21.38 0.38 0.96
N VAL A 46 -21.28 0.74 2.24
CA VAL A 46 -21.25 2.15 2.66
C VAL A 46 -20.00 2.84 2.13
N LEU A 47 -18.82 2.23 2.29
CA LEU A 47 -17.55 2.81 1.88
C LEU A 47 -17.42 2.94 0.36
N ASN A 48 -18.01 2.03 -0.41
CA ASN A 48 -18.01 2.11 -1.87
C ASN A 48 -18.78 3.30 -2.42
N ARG A 49 -19.63 3.92 -1.63
CA ARG A 49 -20.30 5.17 -1.99
C ARG A 49 -19.38 6.38 -1.85
N CYS A 50 -18.26 6.21 -1.17
CA CYS A 50 -17.25 7.25 -0.99
C CYS A 50 -16.18 7.13 -2.06
N LYS A 51 -15.81 8.25 -2.69
CA LYS A 51 -14.72 8.27 -3.66
C LYS A 51 -13.37 8.32 -2.96
N GLY A 52 -12.36 7.79 -3.63
CA GLY A 52 -10.97 7.93 -3.19
C GLY A 52 -10.55 6.97 -2.10
N LEU A 53 -11.23 5.85 -1.93
CA LEU A 53 -10.86 4.81 -0.98
C LEU A 53 -10.48 3.51 -1.68
N HIS A 54 -9.46 2.83 -1.14
CA HIS A 54 -9.13 1.46 -1.49
C HIS A 54 -9.51 0.54 -0.33
N LEU A 55 -10.24 -0.52 -0.60
CA LEU A 55 -10.81 -1.41 0.41
C LEU A 55 -10.27 -2.82 0.26
N GLU A 56 -10.01 -3.47 1.40
CA GLU A 56 -9.68 -4.90 1.47
C GLU A 56 -10.54 -5.55 2.55
N THR A 57 -11.14 -6.69 2.24
CA THR A 57 -11.85 -7.49 3.23
C THR A 57 -10.87 -8.45 3.90
N LEU A 58 -10.83 -8.43 5.22
CA LEU A 58 -10.02 -9.34 6.02
C LEU A 58 -10.89 -10.46 6.55
N SER A 59 -10.42 -11.70 6.47
CA SER A 59 -11.16 -12.88 6.93
C SER A 59 -10.45 -13.52 8.12
N PRO A 60 -11.16 -14.34 8.94
CA PRO A 60 -10.53 -15.06 10.04
C PRO A 60 -9.43 -16.06 9.62
N LEU A 61 -9.32 -16.37 8.32
CA LEU A 61 -8.25 -17.23 7.80
C LEU A 61 -6.89 -16.56 7.85
N HIS A 62 -6.86 -15.22 7.75
CA HIS A 62 -5.61 -14.44 7.68
C HIS A 62 -5.56 -13.28 8.68
N TYR A 63 -6.59 -13.12 9.48
CA TYR A 63 -6.73 -12.06 10.48
C TYR A 63 -7.50 -12.60 11.70
N GLU A 64 -7.59 -11.83 12.78
CA GLU A 64 -8.24 -12.26 14.02
C GLU A 64 -9.75 -12.46 13.86
N SER A 65 -10.38 -11.67 12.98
CA SER A 65 -11.81 -11.68 12.76
C SER A 65 -12.13 -11.12 11.37
N TRP A 66 -13.41 -11.09 11.01
CA TRP A 66 -13.85 -10.34 9.83
C TRP A 66 -13.62 -8.85 10.06
N ALA A 67 -13.07 -8.17 9.08
CA ALA A 67 -12.83 -6.74 9.14
C ALA A 67 -12.73 -6.16 7.73
N VAL A 68 -12.82 -4.82 7.63
CA VAL A 68 -12.60 -4.10 6.39
C VAL A 68 -11.43 -3.14 6.60
N LYS A 69 -10.43 -3.23 5.74
CA LYS A 69 -9.26 -2.37 5.76
C LYS A 69 -9.42 -1.28 4.73
N VAL A 70 -9.21 -0.04 5.13
CA VAL A 70 -9.48 1.14 4.31
C VAL A 70 -8.24 1.99 4.19
N TYR A 71 -7.86 2.29 2.95
CA TYR A 71 -6.73 3.17 2.62
C TYR A 71 -7.23 4.38 1.84
N ASP A 72 -6.49 5.47 1.91
CA ASP A 72 -6.60 6.52 0.91
C ASP A 72 -6.13 5.97 -0.45
N ALA A 73 -6.97 6.04 -1.48
CA ALA A 73 -6.66 5.42 -2.77
C ALA A 73 -5.44 6.05 -3.44
N GLY A 74 -5.26 7.36 -3.31
CA GLY A 74 -4.10 8.04 -3.88
C GLY A 74 -2.80 7.60 -3.24
N GLN A 75 -2.77 7.48 -1.91
CA GLN A 75 -1.60 6.98 -1.18
C GLN A 75 -1.32 5.51 -1.51
N TRP A 76 -2.38 4.69 -1.61
CA TRP A 76 -2.27 3.28 -1.98
C TRP A 76 -1.66 3.11 -3.37
N ASP A 77 -2.17 3.85 -4.36
CA ASP A 77 -1.68 3.78 -5.73
C ASP A 77 -0.23 4.23 -5.83
N ALA A 78 0.14 5.30 -5.13
CA ALA A 78 1.51 5.80 -5.09
C ALA A 78 2.46 4.77 -4.46
N TRP A 79 2.05 4.14 -3.38
CA TRP A 79 2.82 3.09 -2.72
C TRP A 79 3.01 1.87 -3.63
N ARG A 80 1.95 1.41 -4.28
CA ARG A 80 2.02 0.29 -5.23
C ARG A 80 2.96 0.59 -6.39
N GLU A 81 2.91 1.80 -6.93
CA GLU A 81 3.79 2.20 -8.03
C GLU A 81 5.26 2.20 -7.59
N ARG A 82 5.57 2.71 -6.39
CA ARG A 82 6.94 2.66 -5.86
C ARG A 82 7.41 1.22 -5.65
N GLU A 83 6.55 0.35 -5.10
CA GLU A 83 6.89 -1.07 -4.91
C GLU A 83 7.14 -1.77 -6.24
N ARG A 84 6.34 -1.47 -7.26
CA ARG A 84 6.51 -1.99 -8.61
C ARG A 84 7.85 -1.53 -9.20
N GLN A 85 8.19 -0.26 -9.05
CA GLN A 85 9.46 0.31 -9.51
C GLN A 85 10.65 -0.31 -8.79
N LYS A 86 10.56 -0.48 -7.47
CA LYS A 86 11.61 -1.15 -6.68
C LYS A 86 11.86 -2.57 -7.19
N SER A 87 10.81 -3.34 -7.40
CA SER A 87 10.91 -4.71 -7.88
C SER A 87 11.55 -4.77 -9.27
N ALA A 88 11.13 -3.87 -10.18
CA ALA A 88 11.71 -3.79 -11.52
C ALA A 88 13.19 -3.40 -11.49
N LEU A 89 13.59 -2.48 -10.59
CA LEU A 89 14.98 -2.07 -10.44
C LEU A 89 15.86 -3.19 -9.83
N VAL A 90 15.30 -4.01 -8.95
CA VAL A 90 15.99 -5.20 -8.42
C VAL A 90 16.27 -6.18 -9.56
N ASP A 91 15.31 -6.39 -10.46
CA ASP A 91 15.50 -7.24 -11.64
C ASP A 91 16.60 -6.68 -12.56
N VAL A 92 16.64 -5.37 -12.76
CA VAL A 92 17.70 -4.70 -13.53
C VAL A 92 19.06 -4.96 -12.91
N PHE A 93 19.16 -4.87 -11.58
CA PHE A 93 20.41 -5.15 -10.86
C PHE A 93 20.89 -6.59 -11.11
N TYR A 94 20.02 -7.59 -10.93
CA TYR A 94 20.43 -8.99 -11.11
C TYR A 94 20.75 -9.33 -12.56
N ASN A 95 20.04 -8.76 -13.52
CA ASN A 95 20.36 -8.92 -14.94
C ASN A 95 21.74 -8.31 -15.27
N ALA A 96 22.01 -7.11 -14.78
CA ALA A 96 23.30 -6.45 -14.97
C ALA A 96 24.44 -7.20 -14.27
N LEU A 97 24.18 -7.76 -13.10
CA LEU A 97 25.13 -8.57 -12.35
C LEU A 97 25.58 -9.80 -13.16
N ARG A 98 24.65 -10.49 -13.79
CA ARG A 98 24.95 -11.64 -14.64
C ARG A 98 25.73 -11.22 -15.88
N THR A 99 25.35 -10.12 -16.51
CA THR A 99 25.98 -9.60 -17.71
C THR A 99 27.41 -9.11 -17.47
N ASN A 100 27.69 -8.62 -16.27
CA ASN A 100 28.99 -8.06 -15.89
C ASN A 100 29.83 -9.01 -15.02
N GLY A 101 29.62 -10.29 -15.11
CA GLY A 101 30.45 -11.30 -14.45
C GLY A 101 30.44 -11.26 -12.92
N GLY A 102 29.34 -10.78 -12.31
CA GLY A 102 29.17 -10.71 -10.87
C GLY A 102 29.71 -9.41 -10.25
N ASP A 103 30.05 -8.41 -11.04
CA ASP A 103 30.49 -7.11 -10.54
C ASP A 103 29.32 -6.30 -9.99
N GLN A 104 29.23 -6.24 -8.66
CA GLN A 104 28.13 -5.55 -7.96
C GLN A 104 28.15 -4.04 -8.18
N ASN A 105 29.33 -3.42 -8.26
CA ASN A 105 29.43 -1.99 -8.49
C ASN A 105 28.96 -1.61 -9.88
N ALA A 106 29.32 -2.38 -10.90
CA ALA A 106 28.85 -2.18 -12.25
C ALA A 106 27.34 -2.38 -12.35
N ALA A 107 26.80 -3.42 -11.71
CA ALA A 107 25.37 -3.70 -11.68
C ALA A 107 24.58 -2.57 -11.00
N LYS A 108 25.08 -2.04 -9.88
CA LYS A 108 24.44 -0.91 -9.18
C LYS A 108 24.46 0.36 -10.01
N ALA A 109 25.54 0.60 -10.76
CA ALA A 109 25.62 1.74 -11.67
C ALA A 109 24.56 1.67 -12.78
N VAL A 110 24.37 0.49 -13.39
CA VAL A 110 23.33 0.26 -14.38
C VAL A 110 21.93 0.47 -13.77
N GLN A 111 21.70 -0.04 -12.57
CA GLN A 111 20.45 0.14 -11.85
C GLN A 111 20.15 1.62 -11.60
N ARG A 112 21.16 2.39 -11.17
CA ARG A 112 21.01 3.84 -10.92
C ARG A 112 20.66 4.59 -12.20
N GLU A 113 21.36 4.32 -13.29
CA GLU A 113 21.08 4.94 -14.59
C GLU A 113 19.68 4.64 -15.06
N THR A 114 19.25 3.40 -14.92
CA THR A 114 17.89 2.98 -15.27
C THR A 114 16.85 3.73 -14.43
N ALA A 115 17.10 3.88 -13.14
CA ALA A 115 16.20 4.64 -12.25
C ALA A 115 16.06 6.10 -12.69
N VAL A 116 17.14 6.71 -13.15
CA VAL A 116 17.11 8.09 -13.69
C VAL A 116 16.27 8.13 -14.97
N GLN A 117 16.48 7.20 -15.90
CA GLN A 117 15.74 7.13 -17.15
C GLN A 117 14.25 6.92 -16.92
N TRP A 118 13.88 6.12 -15.93
CA TRP A 118 12.48 5.83 -15.60
C TRP A 118 11.83 6.88 -14.69
N ASN A 119 12.55 7.90 -14.26
CA ASN A 119 12.11 8.83 -13.24
C ASN A 119 11.70 8.10 -11.94
N ALA A 120 12.53 7.15 -11.52
CA ALA A 120 12.28 6.26 -10.39
C ALA A 120 13.39 6.35 -9.33
N VAL A 121 14.04 7.51 -9.18
CA VAL A 121 15.16 7.72 -8.25
C VAL A 121 14.71 7.50 -6.81
N GLU A 122 13.52 7.90 -6.46
CA GLU A 122 12.98 7.68 -5.11
C GLU A 122 12.91 6.17 -4.78
N ALA A 123 12.40 5.37 -5.72
CA ALA A 123 12.35 3.91 -5.56
C ALA A 123 13.75 3.31 -5.42
N PHE A 124 14.70 3.77 -6.22
CA PHE A 124 16.10 3.35 -6.10
C PHE A 124 16.66 3.63 -4.71
N ASN A 125 16.45 4.83 -4.19
CA ASN A 125 16.94 5.22 -2.87
C ASN A 125 16.29 4.37 -1.76
N LEU A 126 15.02 3.99 -1.91
CA LEU A 126 14.32 3.16 -0.94
C LEU A 126 14.87 1.72 -0.88
N ILE A 127 15.40 1.19 -1.98
CA ILE A 127 16.05 -0.14 -2.00
C ILE A 127 17.25 -0.18 -1.05
N TYR A 128 17.98 0.93 -0.95
CA TYR A 128 19.23 1.04 -0.19
C TYR A 128 19.07 1.83 1.12
N ALA A 129 17.86 2.15 1.49
CA ALA A 129 17.60 2.89 2.73
C ALA A 129 17.79 2.04 3.98
#